data_1ec6fa3fa674ca44d899ba953fb0a273
#
_entry.id   1ec6fa3fa674ca44d899ba953fb0a273
#
_cell.length_a   1.000
_cell.length_b   1.000
_cell.length_c   1.000
_cell.angle_alpha   90.00
_cell.angle_beta   90.00
_cell.angle_gamma   90.00
#
_symmetry.space_group_name_H-M   'P 1'
#
loop_
_entity.id
_entity.type
_entity.pdbx_description
1 polymer ?
#
loop_
_entity_poly.entity_id
_entity_poly.type
_entity_poly.pdbx_seq_one_letter_code
_entity_poly.pdbx_strand_id
1 'polypeptide(L)'
;MNMSKKYDITFLGHMCYDEIVPFGGKPRIAPGSAVLCGAMVAARVGKKVAVVAKMAKKDEEILQPMKDLGIDCYLIPSAETSYNRVVHFSTNVDEREMTLIKSAGIIDIKDVPELDSTCIHLAGISDTEFDMPLMKGLKARNYPSLSVDMQSFVRHINPVTKNHEFSDVADKKEIAAMMNKLKLDVVEAKLLTGTDDLEKAAIIVESWGCPEILITHSEGVLARVKGKTYYEKFSNNSVAGRTGRGDTTFAAYLSQRLDHEVPESLKFAAALVSIKMETPGPFCGTLDDVKKRLKEKHS
;
A
#
# COMPACT_ATOMS: atom_id res chain seq x y z
N MET A 1 -0.09 0.02 35.85
CA MET A 1 0.30 0.60 34.57
C MET A 1 -0.36 -0.23 33.48
N ASN A 2 -1.35 0.30 32.77
CA ASN A 2 -1.84 -0.37 31.56
C ASN A 2 -0.68 -0.36 30.55
N MET A 3 -0.09 -1.53 30.28
CA MET A 3 0.88 -1.64 29.19
C MET A 3 0.13 -1.26 27.90
N SER A 4 0.59 -0.22 27.22
CA SER A 4 0.05 0.15 25.91
C SER A 4 0.18 -1.06 24.98
N LYS A 5 -0.87 -1.35 24.21
CA LYS A 5 -0.84 -2.46 23.25
C LYS A 5 0.19 -2.15 22.18
N LYS A 6 1.16 -3.07 21.98
CA LYS A 6 2.21 -2.90 20.98
C LYS A 6 1.80 -3.56 19.67
N TYR A 7 1.97 -2.83 18.56
CA TYR A 7 1.69 -3.28 17.20
C TYR A 7 2.98 -3.52 16.42
N ASP A 8 2.95 -4.50 15.55
CA ASP A 8 4.02 -4.76 14.60
C ASP A 8 3.98 -3.74 13.46
N ILE A 9 2.78 -3.53 12.90
CA ILE A 9 2.53 -2.55 11.83
C ILE A 9 1.22 -1.81 12.07
N THR A 10 1.24 -0.50 11.92
CA THR A 10 0.05 0.35 11.83
C THR A 10 -0.08 0.88 10.42
N PHE A 11 -1.22 0.62 9.79
CA PHE A 11 -1.58 1.17 8.47
C PHE A 11 -2.38 2.46 8.65
N LEU A 12 -1.93 3.53 8.01
CA LEU A 12 -2.57 4.85 8.05
C LEU A 12 -3.03 5.23 6.64
N GLY A 13 -4.27 5.67 6.48
CA GLY A 13 -4.81 6.14 5.21
C GLY A 13 -6.33 6.21 5.20
N HIS A 14 -6.92 6.33 4.03
CA HIS A 14 -8.37 6.27 3.88
C HIS A 14 -8.90 4.83 3.78
N MET A 15 -10.10 4.61 4.30
CA MET A 15 -10.98 3.59 3.73
C MET A 15 -11.78 4.21 2.59
N CYS A 16 -12.13 3.39 1.60
CA CYS A 16 -12.92 3.86 0.47
C CYS A 16 -13.92 2.81 -0.01
N TYR A 17 -14.88 3.28 -0.80
CA TYR A 17 -15.66 2.45 -1.71
C TYR A 17 -15.09 2.58 -3.12
N ASP A 18 -14.96 1.45 -3.80
CA ASP A 18 -14.61 1.39 -5.21
C ASP A 18 -15.82 0.90 -6.01
N GLU A 19 -16.37 1.77 -6.86
CA GLU A 19 -17.35 1.40 -7.90
C GLU A 19 -16.60 0.91 -9.13
N ILE A 20 -16.51 -0.39 -9.30
CA ILE A 20 -15.81 -1.02 -10.42
C ILE A 20 -16.80 -1.25 -11.54
N VAL A 21 -16.58 -0.61 -12.68
CA VAL A 21 -17.35 -0.75 -13.92
C VAL A 21 -16.51 -1.59 -14.89
N PRO A 22 -16.72 -2.90 -14.95
CA PRO A 22 -15.96 -3.78 -15.85
C PRO A 22 -16.39 -3.57 -17.31
N PHE A 23 -15.49 -3.77 -18.26
CA PHE A 23 -15.82 -3.73 -19.67
C PHE A 23 -16.91 -4.73 -20.02
N GLY A 24 -18.03 -4.25 -20.57
CA GLY A 24 -19.19 -5.09 -20.94
C GLY A 24 -19.94 -5.73 -19.76
N GLY A 25 -19.61 -5.41 -18.52
CA GLY A 25 -20.23 -5.98 -17.32
C GLY A 25 -21.05 -4.97 -16.51
N LYS A 26 -21.68 -5.45 -15.43
CA LYS A 26 -22.44 -4.58 -14.52
C LYS A 26 -21.54 -3.94 -13.48
N PRO A 27 -21.74 -2.67 -13.12
CA PRO A 27 -21.06 -2.02 -12.01
C PRO A 27 -21.25 -2.78 -10.69
N ARG A 28 -20.21 -2.78 -9.87
CA ARG A 28 -20.24 -3.32 -8.50
C ARG A 28 -19.51 -2.35 -7.56
N ILE A 29 -20.05 -2.19 -6.36
CA ILE A 29 -19.42 -1.41 -5.30
C ILE A 29 -18.85 -2.39 -4.27
N ALA A 30 -17.62 -2.15 -3.86
CA ALA A 30 -16.96 -2.93 -2.81
C ALA A 30 -16.11 -2.01 -1.94
N PRO A 31 -15.92 -2.36 -0.66
CA PRO A 31 -14.88 -1.72 0.15
C PRO A 31 -13.52 -1.93 -0.51
N GLY A 32 -12.74 -0.84 -0.57
CA GLY A 32 -11.39 -0.83 -1.11
C GLY A 32 -10.46 -0.05 -0.20
N SER A 33 -9.24 -0.03 -0.48
CA SER A 33 -8.14 0.86 -0.08
C SER A 33 -6.82 0.12 0.02
N ALA A 34 -5.72 0.86 -0.01
CA ALA A 34 -4.39 0.33 0.29
C ALA A 34 -4.30 -0.12 1.77
N VAL A 35 -4.98 0.59 2.68
CA VAL A 35 -5.10 0.22 4.10
C VAL A 35 -5.74 -1.17 4.25
N LEU A 36 -6.88 -1.42 3.61
CA LEU A 36 -7.58 -2.70 3.67
C LEU A 36 -6.69 -3.84 3.14
N CYS A 37 -6.12 -3.66 1.94
CA CYS A 37 -5.27 -4.67 1.32
C CYS A 37 -4.05 -5.00 2.18
N GLY A 38 -3.37 -3.97 2.69
CA GLY A 38 -2.15 -4.14 3.48
C GLY A 38 -2.41 -4.74 4.86
N ALA A 39 -3.40 -4.23 5.58
CA ALA A 39 -3.72 -4.68 6.93
C ALA A 39 -4.17 -6.15 6.98
N MET A 40 -5.02 -6.55 6.02
CA MET A 40 -5.45 -7.95 5.92
C MET A 40 -4.30 -8.91 5.62
N VAL A 41 -3.33 -8.50 4.78
CA VAL A 41 -2.10 -9.28 4.54
C VAL A 41 -1.34 -9.47 5.84
N ALA A 42 -1.00 -8.38 6.52
CA ALA A 42 -0.17 -8.42 7.72
C ALA A 42 -0.82 -9.27 8.84
N ALA A 43 -2.13 -9.12 9.06
CA ALA A 43 -2.86 -9.93 10.05
C ALA A 43 -2.88 -11.42 9.69
N ARG A 44 -3.12 -11.77 8.41
CA ARG A 44 -3.17 -13.17 7.96
C ARG A 44 -1.82 -13.88 8.00
N VAL A 45 -0.72 -13.13 8.01
CA VAL A 45 0.62 -13.69 8.21
C VAL A 45 1.10 -13.60 9.68
N GLY A 46 0.17 -13.33 10.62
CA GLY A 46 0.38 -13.43 12.05
C GLY A 46 0.94 -12.18 12.74
N LYS A 47 0.90 -11.01 12.10
CA LYS A 47 1.35 -9.76 12.74
C LYS A 47 0.25 -9.11 13.56
N LYS A 48 0.64 -8.41 14.63
CA LYS A 48 -0.26 -7.56 15.42
C LYS A 48 -0.45 -6.22 14.70
N VAL A 49 -1.64 -6.01 14.20
CA VAL A 49 -1.94 -4.90 13.29
C VAL A 49 -2.88 -3.90 13.92
N ALA A 50 -2.58 -2.62 13.72
CA ALA A 50 -3.53 -1.53 13.88
C ALA A 50 -3.82 -0.87 12.54
N VAL A 51 -5.01 -0.30 12.42
CA VAL A 51 -5.43 0.53 11.30
C VAL A 51 -5.88 1.87 11.86
N VAL A 52 -5.37 2.96 11.29
CA VAL A 52 -5.86 4.32 11.52
C VAL A 52 -6.49 4.79 10.22
N ALA A 53 -7.81 4.76 10.15
CA ALA A 53 -8.55 4.99 8.92
C ALA A 53 -9.38 6.27 8.98
N LYS A 54 -9.21 7.18 8.00
CA LYS A 54 -10.08 8.33 7.85
C LYS A 54 -11.25 7.99 6.95
N MET A 55 -12.48 8.18 7.48
CA MET A 55 -13.72 7.86 6.79
C MET A 55 -14.93 8.44 7.52
N ALA A 56 -16.10 8.44 6.90
CA ALA A 56 -17.34 8.81 7.56
C ALA A 56 -17.78 7.74 8.57
N LYS A 57 -18.18 8.16 9.76
CA LYS A 57 -18.61 7.23 10.83
C LYS A 57 -19.81 6.36 10.43
N LYS A 58 -20.70 6.87 9.59
CA LYS A 58 -21.88 6.11 9.10
C LYS A 58 -21.51 4.83 8.31
N ASP A 59 -20.29 4.78 7.77
CA ASP A 59 -19.77 3.67 6.95
C ASP A 59 -18.83 2.76 7.74
N GLU A 60 -18.78 2.84 9.09
CA GLU A 60 -17.85 2.11 9.94
C GLU A 60 -17.93 0.58 9.75
N GLU A 61 -19.04 0.07 9.25
CA GLU A 61 -19.24 -1.34 8.95
C GLU A 61 -18.22 -1.93 7.97
N ILE A 62 -17.64 -1.09 7.07
CA ILE A 62 -16.61 -1.56 6.13
C ILE A 62 -15.29 -1.95 6.80
N LEU A 63 -15.10 -1.63 8.09
CA LEU A 63 -13.96 -2.09 8.90
C LEU A 63 -14.17 -3.51 9.44
N GLN A 64 -15.40 -4.06 9.38
CA GLN A 64 -15.72 -5.34 10.02
C GLN A 64 -14.81 -6.49 9.56
N PRO A 65 -14.48 -6.67 8.26
CA PRO A 65 -13.58 -7.73 7.82
C PRO A 65 -12.17 -7.66 8.46
N MET A 66 -11.70 -6.47 8.79
CA MET A 66 -10.43 -6.28 9.51
C MET A 66 -10.58 -6.57 11.01
N LYS A 67 -11.68 -6.11 11.63
CA LYS A 67 -12.00 -6.41 13.04
C LYS A 67 -12.13 -7.92 13.28
N ASP A 68 -12.72 -8.66 12.35
CA ASP A 68 -12.88 -10.13 12.42
C ASP A 68 -11.53 -10.88 12.37
N LEU A 69 -10.48 -10.25 11.81
CA LEU A 69 -9.10 -10.74 11.84
C LEU A 69 -8.32 -10.29 13.10
N GLY A 70 -8.99 -9.63 14.06
CA GLY A 70 -8.35 -9.14 15.28
C GLY A 70 -7.52 -7.87 15.08
N ILE A 71 -7.73 -7.13 13.99
CA ILE A 71 -7.09 -5.84 13.74
C ILE A 71 -7.78 -4.76 14.57
N ASP A 72 -7.02 -3.98 15.32
CA ASP A 72 -7.57 -2.83 16.00
C ASP A 72 -7.75 -1.66 15.02
N CYS A 73 -8.97 -1.20 14.88
CA CYS A 73 -9.32 -0.12 13.95
C CYS A 73 -9.63 1.17 14.72
N TYR A 74 -8.84 2.20 14.44
CA TYR A 74 -8.99 3.56 14.95
C TYR A 74 -9.55 4.44 13.85
N LEU A 75 -10.75 4.97 14.06
CA LEU A 75 -11.42 5.78 13.07
C LEU A 75 -11.10 7.26 13.29
N ILE A 76 -10.62 7.95 12.25
CA ILE A 76 -10.57 9.41 12.16
C ILE A 76 -11.85 9.85 11.45
N PRO A 77 -12.79 10.53 12.14
CA PRO A 77 -14.07 10.88 11.54
C PRO A 77 -13.92 11.92 10.43
N SER A 78 -14.65 11.71 9.35
CA SER A 78 -14.81 12.64 8.24
C SER A 78 -16.30 12.79 7.87
N ALA A 79 -16.64 13.86 7.16
CA ALA A 79 -17.99 14.05 6.62
C ALA A 79 -18.35 12.99 5.58
N GLU A 80 -17.37 12.56 4.75
CA GLU A 80 -17.53 11.59 3.68
C GLU A 80 -16.49 10.48 3.79
N THR A 81 -16.86 9.27 3.36
CA THR A 81 -15.93 8.20 3.04
C THR A 81 -15.44 8.39 1.60
N SER A 82 -14.16 8.19 1.35
CA SER A 82 -13.62 8.27 -0.01
C SER A 82 -14.34 7.30 -0.94
N TYR A 83 -14.61 7.73 -2.16
CA TYR A 83 -15.36 6.96 -3.15
C TYR A 83 -14.70 7.14 -4.52
N ASN A 84 -14.21 6.04 -5.07
CA ASN A 84 -13.61 6.01 -6.39
C ASN A 84 -14.55 5.30 -7.37
N ARG A 85 -14.56 5.77 -8.60
CA ARG A 85 -15.16 5.06 -9.74
C ARG A 85 -14.05 4.63 -10.69
N VAL A 86 -13.99 3.33 -10.98
CA VAL A 86 -12.98 2.70 -11.82
C VAL A 86 -13.67 2.11 -13.05
N VAL A 87 -13.44 2.68 -14.23
CA VAL A 87 -14.06 2.28 -15.49
C VAL A 87 -13.02 1.58 -16.36
N HIS A 88 -13.29 0.34 -16.76
CA HIS A 88 -12.47 -0.42 -17.69
C HIS A 88 -13.02 -0.30 -19.11
N PHE A 89 -12.18 0.14 -20.05
CA PHE A 89 -12.58 0.40 -21.45
C PHE A 89 -12.40 -0.82 -22.36
N SER A 90 -11.65 -1.83 -21.90
CA SER A 90 -11.37 -3.05 -22.64
C SER A 90 -11.20 -4.24 -21.67
N THR A 91 -10.90 -5.41 -22.21
CA THR A 91 -10.51 -6.59 -21.42
C THR A 91 -9.13 -6.47 -20.80
N ASN A 92 -8.31 -5.50 -21.25
CA ASN A 92 -7.04 -5.16 -20.61
C ASN A 92 -7.31 -4.37 -19.33
N VAL A 93 -7.10 -5.01 -18.18
CA VAL A 93 -7.34 -4.42 -16.84
C VAL A 93 -6.46 -3.21 -16.52
N ASP A 94 -5.43 -2.94 -17.33
CA ASP A 94 -4.57 -1.77 -17.22
C ASP A 94 -5.16 -0.53 -17.90
N GLU A 95 -6.03 -0.72 -18.88
CA GLU A 95 -6.75 0.34 -19.58
C GLU A 95 -7.99 0.74 -18.80
N ARG A 96 -7.79 1.63 -17.83
CA ARG A 96 -8.86 2.10 -16.96
C ARG A 96 -8.72 3.58 -16.64
N GLU A 97 -9.85 4.21 -16.41
CA GLU A 97 -9.95 5.53 -15.80
C GLU A 97 -10.39 5.39 -14.34
N MET A 98 -9.84 6.19 -13.47
CA MET A 98 -10.21 6.24 -12.07
C MET A 98 -10.57 7.68 -11.70
N THR A 99 -11.77 7.89 -11.16
CA THR A 99 -12.30 9.19 -10.77
C THR A 99 -12.58 9.19 -9.27
N LEU A 100 -12.09 10.19 -8.55
CA LEU A 100 -12.40 10.41 -7.14
C LEU A 100 -13.72 11.17 -7.01
N ILE A 101 -14.80 10.47 -6.69
CA ILE A 101 -16.15 11.04 -6.56
C ILE A 101 -16.31 11.76 -5.23
N LYS A 102 -15.76 11.20 -4.13
CA LYS A 102 -15.75 11.77 -2.78
C LYS A 102 -14.40 11.55 -2.14
N SER A 103 -13.96 12.48 -1.29
CA SER A 103 -12.74 12.38 -0.51
C SER A 103 -13.02 12.56 0.98
N ALA A 104 -12.37 11.75 1.80
CA ALA A 104 -12.35 11.96 3.25
C ALA A 104 -11.43 13.13 3.67
N GLY A 105 -10.61 13.66 2.73
CA GLY A 105 -9.74 14.83 2.92
C GLY A 105 -8.44 14.50 3.66
N ILE A 106 -7.51 15.46 3.68
CA ILE A 106 -6.19 15.32 4.28
C ILE A 106 -6.27 14.86 5.74
N ILE A 107 -5.42 13.91 6.12
CA ILE A 107 -5.26 13.44 7.51
C ILE A 107 -4.37 14.44 8.26
N ASP A 108 -4.92 15.04 9.31
CA ASP A 108 -4.14 15.93 10.19
C ASP A 108 -3.41 15.11 11.25
N ILE A 109 -2.16 15.44 11.52
CA ILE A 109 -1.33 14.74 12.52
C ILE A 109 -1.94 14.73 13.92
N LYS A 110 -2.72 15.77 14.27
CA LYS A 110 -3.41 15.87 15.57
C LYS A 110 -4.52 14.83 15.74
N ASP A 111 -5.09 14.34 14.63
CA ASP A 111 -6.16 13.34 14.63
C ASP A 111 -5.60 11.89 14.63
N VAL A 112 -4.29 11.74 14.37
CA VAL A 112 -3.61 10.43 14.39
C VAL A 112 -3.25 10.06 15.82
N PRO A 113 -3.80 8.97 16.40
CA PRO A 113 -3.47 8.55 17.76
C PRO A 113 -1.98 8.17 17.85
N GLU A 114 -1.39 8.39 19.02
CA GLU A 114 -0.05 7.89 19.31
C GLU A 114 -0.14 6.42 19.73
N LEU A 115 0.31 5.53 18.85
CA LEU A 115 0.30 4.09 19.05
C LEU A 115 1.73 3.59 19.23
N ASP A 116 1.92 2.63 20.15
CA ASP A 116 3.19 1.88 20.22
C ASP A 116 3.26 0.91 19.04
N SER A 117 3.96 1.31 17.98
CA SER A 117 4.06 0.57 16.73
C SER A 117 5.49 0.49 16.24
N THR A 118 5.91 -0.70 15.80
CA THR A 118 7.24 -0.90 15.23
C THR A 118 7.36 -0.26 13.84
N CYS A 119 6.29 -0.28 13.05
CA CYS A 119 6.24 0.34 11.74
C CYS A 119 4.92 1.10 11.55
N ILE A 120 5.00 2.36 11.11
CA ILE A 120 3.85 3.09 10.57
C ILE A 120 3.97 3.07 9.05
N HIS A 121 2.96 2.53 8.39
CA HIS A 121 2.88 2.50 6.93
C HIS A 121 1.80 3.45 6.42
N LEU A 122 2.21 4.45 5.64
CA LEU A 122 1.31 5.36 4.94
C LEU A 122 0.79 4.68 3.68
N ALA A 123 -0.45 4.22 3.75
CA ALA A 123 -1.14 3.40 2.76
C ALA A 123 -2.23 4.21 2.05
N GLY A 124 -1.86 5.28 1.38
CA GLY A 124 -2.80 6.13 0.64
C GLY A 124 -2.93 5.73 -0.83
N ILE A 125 -3.94 6.29 -1.49
CA ILE A 125 -4.26 6.03 -2.90
C ILE A 125 -3.92 7.25 -3.77
N SER A 126 -4.03 8.47 -3.22
CA SER A 126 -3.83 9.72 -3.95
C SER A 126 -3.30 10.83 -3.05
N ASP A 127 -2.95 11.95 -3.66
CA ASP A 127 -2.46 13.17 -3.01
C ASP A 127 -3.50 13.90 -2.13
N THR A 128 -4.70 13.35 -1.99
CA THR A 128 -5.75 13.92 -1.12
C THR A 128 -5.73 13.38 0.31
N GLU A 129 -4.75 12.53 0.66
CA GLU A 129 -4.71 11.85 1.95
C GLU A 129 -3.61 12.38 2.88
N PHE A 130 -2.42 12.65 2.35
CA PHE A 130 -1.24 13.02 3.12
C PHE A 130 -0.64 14.33 2.64
N ASP A 131 -0.13 15.12 3.58
CA ASP A 131 0.59 16.35 3.33
C ASP A 131 1.93 16.38 4.08
N MET A 132 2.77 17.37 3.78
CA MET A 132 4.07 17.52 4.43
C MET A 132 3.99 17.78 5.95
N PRO A 133 3.01 18.53 6.48
CA PRO A 133 2.76 18.64 7.93
C PRO A 133 2.56 17.28 8.60
N LEU A 134 1.74 16.39 8.04
CA LEU A 134 1.55 15.03 8.55
C LEU A 134 2.87 14.25 8.54
N MET A 135 3.61 14.28 7.40
CA MET A 135 4.87 13.57 7.25
C MET A 135 5.91 13.99 8.30
N LYS A 136 6.08 15.31 8.48
CA LYS A 136 6.98 15.89 9.49
C LYS A 136 6.55 15.55 10.91
N GLY A 137 5.24 15.57 11.18
CA GLY A 137 4.69 15.21 12.47
C GLY A 137 4.93 13.72 12.81
N LEU A 138 4.72 12.82 11.87
CA LEU A 138 5.03 11.39 12.06
C LEU A 138 6.53 11.15 12.28
N LYS A 139 7.38 11.84 11.51
CA LYS A 139 8.84 11.77 11.72
C LYS A 139 9.25 12.25 13.10
N ALA A 140 8.64 13.30 13.63
CA ALA A 140 8.92 13.85 14.96
C ALA A 140 8.51 12.89 16.10
N ARG A 141 7.55 11.98 15.86
CA ARG A 141 7.14 10.95 16.85
C ARG A 141 8.16 9.82 17.02
N ASN A 142 9.23 9.79 16.22
CA ASN A 142 10.34 8.83 16.34
C ASN A 142 9.94 7.36 16.34
N TYR A 143 8.98 6.97 15.51
CA TYR A 143 8.66 5.56 15.31
C TYR A 143 9.90 4.80 14.80
N PRO A 144 10.11 3.53 15.21
CA PRO A 144 11.26 2.73 14.76
C PRO A 144 11.35 2.61 13.24
N SER A 145 10.21 2.59 12.54
CA SER A 145 10.16 2.55 11.09
C SER A 145 8.97 3.33 10.54
N LEU A 146 9.24 4.18 9.53
CA LEU A 146 8.22 4.80 8.69
C LEU A 146 8.33 4.23 7.28
N SER A 147 7.20 3.90 6.67
CA SER A 147 7.15 3.42 5.29
C SER A 147 6.01 4.06 4.50
N VAL A 148 6.19 4.20 3.19
CA VAL A 148 5.22 4.85 2.32
C VAL A 148 5.12 4.16 0.97
N ASP A 149 3.90 4.13 0.42
CA ASP A 149 3.67 3.90 -0.99
C ASP A 149 3.59 5.25 -1.70
N MET A 150 4.47 5.49 -2.68
CA MET A 150 4.56 6.77 -3.39
C MET A 150 3.32 7.07 -4.25
N GLN A 151 2.48 6.09 -4.54
CA GLN A 151 1.17 6.33 -5.16
C GLN A 151 0.36 7.40 -4.44
N SER A 152 0.53 7.50 -3.11
CA SER A 152 -0.12 8.49 -2.24
C SER A 152 0.22 9.95 -2.60
N PHE A 153 1.25 10.19 -3.39
CA PHE A 153 1.71 11.52 -3.79
C PHE A 153 1.75 11.70 -5.31
N VAL A 154 2.05 10.62 -6.04
CA VAL A 154 2.18 10.62 -7.50
C VAL A 154 0.83 10.64 -8.20
N ARG A 155 -0.20 10.06 -7.58
CA ARG A 155 -1.57 10.07 -8.12
C ARG A 155 -2.26 11.36 -7.70
N HIS A 156 -2.12 12.35 -8.55
CA HIS A 156 -2.73 13.66 -8.40
C HIS A 156 -4.21 13.62 -8.81
N ILE A 157 -5.06 14.29 -8.04
CA ILE A 157 -6.49 14.44 -8.38
C ILE A 157 -6.67 15.73 -9.18
N ASN A 158 -7.02 15.59 -10.44
CA ASN A 158 -7.34 16.73 -11.28
C ASN A 158 -8.50 17.55 -10.66
N PRO A 159 -8.32 18.85 -10.41
CA PRO A 159 -9.32 19.64 -9.69
C PRO A 159 -10.65 19.83 -10.45
N VAL A 160 -10.62 19.65 -11.78
CA VAL A 160 -11.81 19.82 -12.65
C VAL A 160 -12.49 18.49 -12.92
N THR A 161 -11.76 17.52 -13.48
CA THR A 161 -12.32 16.22 -13.90
C THR A 161 -12.46 15.25 -12.76
N LYS A 162 -11.73 15.47 -11.65
CA LYS A 162 -11.60 14.54 -10.52
C LYS A 162 -10.91 13.22 -10.86
N ASN A 163 -10.35 13.10 -12.06
CA ASN A 163 -9.60 11.92 -12.47
C ASN A 163 -8.26 11.84 -11.76
N HIS A 164 -7.82 10.60 -11.52
CA HIS A 164 -6.46 10.34 -11.06
C HIS A 164 -5.50 10.49 -12.24
N GLU A 165 -4.58 11.40 -12.11
CA GLU A 165 -3.52 11.68 -13.07
C GLU A 165 -2.16 11.44 -12.42
N PHE A 166 -1.18 11.00 -13.20
CA PHE A 166 0.17 10.84 -12.68
C PHE A 166 0.97 12.13 -12.89
N SER A 167 1.54 12.66 -11.80
CA SER A 167 2.41 13.85 -11.86
C SER A 167 3.65 13.66 -10.98
N ASP A 168 4.73 14.36 -11.36
CA ASP A 168 5.94 14.42 -10.53
C ASP A 168 5.64 15.13 -9.20
N VAL A 169 6.40 14.77 -8.16
CA VAL A 169 6.23 15.27 -6.80
C VAL A 169 7.40 16.18 -6.44
N ALA A 170 7.13 17.46 -6.20
CA ALA A 170 8.16 18.44 -5.87
C ALA A 170 8.98 18.04 -4.65
N ASP A 171 8.31 17.55 -3.60
CA ASP A 171 8.90 17.19 -2.31
C ASP A 171 9.40 15.73 -2.25
N LYS A 172 9.47 15.02 -3.39
CA LYS A 172 9.82 13.58 -3.45
C LYS A 172 11.08 13.21 -2.69
N LYS A 173 12.11 14.06 -2.72
CA LYS A 173 13.38 13.83 -2.01
C LYS A 173 13.22 14.01 -0.50
N GLU A 174 12.48 15.02 -0.07
CA GLU A 174 12.21 15.27 1.34
C GLU A 174 11.36 14.14 1.93
N ILE A 175 10.34 13.67 1.20
CA ILE A 175 9.52 12.52 1.55
C ILE A 175 10.40 11.28 1.70
N ALA A 176 11.21 10.96 0.69
CA ALA A 176 12.10 9.79 0.72
C ALA A 176 13.08 9.81 1.90
N ALA A 177 13.67 10.98 2.20
CA ALA A 177 14.62 11.15 3.31
C ALA A 177 13.98 10.94 4.70
N MET A 178 12.67 11.12 4.82
CA MET A 178 11.94 10.85 6.06
C MET A 178 11.62 9.37 6.28
N MET A 179 11.64 8.56 5.22
CA MET A 179 11.19 7.16 5.23
C MET A 179 12.32 6.18 5.47
N ASN A 180 12.00 5.07 6.15
CA ASN A 180 12.87 3.92 6.27
C ASN A 180 12.66 2.92 5.11
N LYS A 181 11.45 2.88 4.57
CA LYS A 181 11.09 2.04 3.41
C LYS A 181 10.13 2.77 2.49
N LEU A 182 10.34 2.61 1.20
CA LEU A 182 9.55 3.29 0.17
C LEU A 182 9.22 2.32 -0.95
N LYS A 183 7.95 2.32 -1.39
CA LYS A 183 7.53 1.51 -2.53
C LYS A 183 7.14 2.41 -3.72
N LEU A 184 7.43 1.91 -4.89
CA LEU A 184 7.05 2.44 -6.21
C LEU A 184 6.52 1.30 -7.09
N ASP A 185 5.67 1.61 -8.07
CA ASP A 185 5.54 0.78 -9.25
C ASP A 185 6.41 1.32 -10.41
N VAL A 186 6.42 0.61 -11.54
CA VAL A 186 7.25 0.99 -12.70
C VAL A 186 6.89 2.35 -13.29
N VAL A 187 5.61 2.72 -13.27
CA VAL A 187 5.14 4.00 -13.80
C VAL A 187 5.57 5.14 -12.88
N GLU A 188 5.40 4.95 -11.59
CA GLU A 188 5.82 5.87 -10.54
C GLU A 188 7.34 6.04 -10.53
N ALA A 189 8.10 4.94 -10.63
CA ALA A 189 9.55 4.95 -10.69
C ALA A 189 10.06 5.75 -11.90
N LYS A 190 9.52 5.47 -13.10
CA LYS A 190 9.87 6.21 -14.31
C LYS A 190 9.56 7.71 -14.18
N LEU A 191 8.37 8.04 -13.70
CA LEU A 191 7.93 9.42 -13.57
C LEU A 191 8.83 10.21 -12.60
N LEU A 192 9.13 9.63 -11.43
CA LEU A 192 9.91 10.32 -10.41
C LEU A 192 11.42 10.39 -10.70
N THR A 193 11.97 9.41 -11.43
CA THR A 193 13.41 9.28 -11.67
C THR A 193 13.84 9.57 -13.09
N GLY A 194 12.91 9.56 -14.06
CA GLY A 194 13.19 9.78 -15.48
C GLY A 194 13.79 8.58 -16.22
N THR A 195 13.83 7.39 -15.60
CA THR A 195 14.40 6.17 -16.23
C THR A 195 13.46 4.97 -16.15
N ASP A 196 13.46 4.16 -17.20
CA ASP A 196 12.76 2.86 -17.25
C ASP A 196 13.58 1.70 -16.66
N ASP A 197 14.87 1.91 -16.41
CA ASP A 197 15.75 0.96 -15.78
C ASP A 197 15.47 0.92 -14.27
N LEU A 198 14.86 -0.16 -13.80
CA LEU A 198 14.40 -0.28 -12.41
C LEU A 198 15.55 -0.24 -11.40
N GLU A 199 16.71 -0.77 -11.74
CA GLU A 199 17.86 -0.72 -10.85
C GLU A 199 18.40 0.71 -10.74
N LYS A 200 18.53 1.42 -11.87
CA LYS A 200 18.90 2.84 -11.86
C LYS A 200 17.87 3.69 -11.12
N ALA A 201 16.58 3.43 -11.33
CA ALA A 201 15.53 4.11 -10.58
C ALA A 201 15.68 3.92 -9.07
N ALA A 202 15.91 2.68 -8.62
CA ALA A 202 16.13 2.37 -7.22
C ALA A 202 17.39 3.06 -6.64
N ILE A 203 18.48 3.13 -7.42
CA ILE A 203 19.71 3.86 -7.05
C ILE A 203 19.43 5.35 -6.86
N ILE A 204 18.67 5.95 -7.79
CA ILE A 204 18.29 7.37 -7.71
C ILE A 204 17.47 7.62 -6.45
N VAL A 205 16.46 6.78 -6.15
CA VAL A 205 15.62 6.93 -4.95
C VAL A 205 16.43 6.70 -3.67
N GLU A 206 17.36 5.73 -3.64
CA GLU A 206 18.28 5.52 -2.52
C GLU A 206 19.12 6.79 -2.27
N SER A 207 19.56 7.48 -3.32
CA SER A 207 20.30 8.73 -3.20
C SER A 207 19.51 9.89 -2.59
N TRP A 208 18.18 9.81 -2.55
CA TRP A 208 17.33 10.78 -1.85
C TRP A 208 17.28 10.56 -0.33
N GLY A 209 17.89 9.48 0.15
CA GLY A 209 18.04 9.20 1.59
C GLY A 209 17.16 8.09 2.15
N CYS A 210 16.29 7.45 1.34
CA CYS A 210 15.56 6.26 1.78
C CYS A 210 16.46 5.02 1.70
N PRO A 211 16.70 4.29 2.80
CA PRO A 211 17.64 3.17 2.80
C PRO A 211 17.11 1.86 2.22
N GLU A 212 15.79 1.74 2.02
CA GLU A 212 15.16 0.50 1.55
C GLU A 212 14.02 0.81 0.58
N ILE A 213 14.18 0.42 -0.68
CA ILE A 213 13.27 0.74 -1.78
C ILE A 213 12.73 -0.53 -2.37
N LEU A 214 11.40 -0.60 -2.60
CA LEU A 214 10.73 -1.62 -3.38
C LEU A 214 10.20 -1.04 -4.68
N ILE A 215 10.43 -1.74 -5.80
CA ILE A 215 9.78 -1.43 -7.09
C ILE A 215 9.04 -2.67 -7.57
N THR A 216 7.71 -2.54 -7.71
CA THR A 216 6.86 -3.62 -8.22
C THR A 216 6.58 -3.46 -9.71
N HIS A 217 6.58 -4.56 -10.45
CA HIS A 217 6.19 -4.57 -11.86
C HIS A 217 5.27 -5.77 -12.18
N SER A 218 4.97 -5.99 -13.47
CA SER A 218 4.03 -7.05 -13.90
C SER A 218 4.51 -8.46 -13.54
N GLU A 219 5.82 -8.71 -13.59
CA GLU A 219 6.42 -10.05 -13.49
C GLU A 219 7.16 -10.30 -12.17
N GLY A 220 7.30 -9.28 -11.32
CA GLY A 220 8.08 -9.45 -10.10
C GLY A 220 8.22 -8.19 -9.25
N VAL A 221 9.17 -8.25 -8.35
CA VAL A 221 9.51 -7.17 -7.43
C VAL A 221 11.01 -7.06 -7.25
N LEU A 222 11.51 -5.82 -7.29
CA LEU A 222 12.89 -5.46 -7.01
C LEU A 222 12.95 -4.80 -5.63
N ALA A 223 13.96 -5.17 -4.83
CA ALA A 223 14.32 -4.45 -3.62
C ALA A 223 15.76 -3.94 -3.72
N ARG A 224 15.98 -2.68 -3.31
CA ARG A 224 17.32 -2.11 -3.15
C ARG A 224 17.53 -1.69 -1.71
N VAL A 225 18.59 -2.23 -1.10
CA VAL A 225 18.89 -2.01 0.32
C VAL A 225 20.40 -1.94 0.51
N LYS A 226 20.88 -0.85 1.10
CA LYS A 226 22.33 -0.64 1.42
C LYS A 226 23.23 -0.92 0.21
N GLY A 227 22.91 -0.36 -0.95
CA GLY A 227 23.70 -0.50 -2.16
C GLY A 227 23.58 -1.85 -2.89
N LYS A 228 22.77 -2.79 -2.41
CA LYS A 228 22.53 -4.10 -3.04
C LYS A 228 21.15 -4.18 -3.63
N THR A 229 21.05 -4.73 -4.84
CA THR A 229 19.78 -4.96 -5.54
C THR A 229 19.44 -6.46 -5.49
N TYR A 230 18.18 -6.73 -5.19
CA TYR A 230 17.58 -8.06 -5.13
C TYR A 230 16.36 -8.08 -6.04
N TYR A 231 16.09 -9.22 -6.64
CA TYR A 231 14.95 -9.40 -7.53
C TYR A 231 14.27 -10.73 -7.29
N GLU A 232 12.93 -10.74 -7.29
CA GLU A 232 12.15 -11.97 -7.19
C GLU A 232 10.97 -11.94 -8.16
N LYS A 233 10.78 -13.04 -8.90
CA LYS A 233 9.69 -13.19 -9.87
C LYS A 233 8.38 -13.58 -9.18
N PHE A 234 7.27 -13.11 -9.74
CA PHE A 234 5.97 -13.65 -9.39
C PHE A 234 5.74 -15.02 -10.02
N SER A 235 4.93 -15.85 -9.37
CA SER A 235 4.65 -17.24 -9.77
C SER A 235 3.14 -17.50 -9.94
N ASN A 236 2.35 -16.44 -10.16
CA ASN A 236 0.90 -16.54 -10.34
C ASN A 236 0.51 -17.23 -11.65
N ASN A 237 -0.58 -17.99 -11.62
CA ASN A 237 -1.16 -18.67 -12.78
C ASN A 237 -2.20 -17.79 -13.51
N SER A 238 -2.70 -16.76 -12.87
CA SER A 238 -3.64 -15.80 -13.45
C SER A 238 -3.48 -14.41 -12.84
N VAL A 239 -4.11 -13.40 -13.44
CA VAL A 239 -4.11 -12.00 -12.99
C VAL A 239 -5.52 -11.49 -12.65
N ALA A 240 -6.48 -12.39 -12.43
CA ALA A 240 -7.87 -12.05 -12.14
C ALA A 240 -8.02 -11.13 -10.93
N GLY A 241 -7.10 -11.24 -9.95
CA GLY A 241 -7.03 -10.43 -8.74
C GLY A 241 -5.93 -9.37 -8.76
N ARG A 242 -5.56 -8.80 -9.92
CA ARG A 242 -4.42 -7.88 -10.04
C ARG A 242 -4.54 -6.60 -9.19
N THR A 243 -5.76 -6.08 -8.99
CA THR A 243 -5.97 -4.86 -8.19
C THR A 243 -5.46 -5.07 -6.76
N GLY A 244 -4.68 -4.12 -6.23
CA GLY A 244 -4.03 -4.22 -4.92
C GLY A 244 -2.75 -5.06 -4.92
N ARG A 245 -2.16 -5.39 -6.09
CA ARG A 245 -0.88 -6.10 -6.18
C ARG A 245 0.23 -5.36 -5.43
N GLY A 246 0.40 -4.06 -5.68
CA GLY A 246 1.43 -3.23 -5.04
C GLY A 246 1.28 -3.21 -3.52
N ASP A 247 0.08 -2.87 -3.03
CA ASP A 247 -0.23 -2.80 -1.60
C ASP A 247 0.02 -4.14 -0.90
N THR A 248 -0.44 -5.23 -1.54
CA THR A 248 -0.22 -6.61 -1.04
C THR A 248 1.24 -6.98 -0.99
N THR A 249 2.01 -6.70 -2.06
CA THR A 249 3.45 -7.00 -2.12
C THR A 249 4.20 -6.26 -1.02
N PHE A 250 3.92 -4.96 -0.86
CA PHE A 250 4.63 -4.16 0.12
C PHE A 250 4.27 -4.55 1.55
N ALA A 251 2.99 -4.79 1.85
CA ALA A 251 2.56 -5.25 3.17
C ALA A 251 3.15 -6.61 3.54
N ALA A 252 3.20 -7.56 2.60
CA ALA A 252 3.84 -8.86 2.80
C ALA A 252 5.34 -8.70 3.07
N TYR A 253 6.02 -7.86 2.29
CA TYR A 253 7.42 -7.53 2.50
C TYR A 253 7.65 -6.89 3.87
N LEU A 254 6.92 -5.82 4.22
CA LEU A 254 7.02 -5.16 5.52
C LEU A 254 6.84 -6.13 6.68
N SER A 255 5.86 -7.05 6.57
CA SER A 255 5.58 -8.05 7.59
C SER A 255 6.76 -8.98 7.81
N GLN A 256 7.42 -9.44 6.76
CA GLN A 256 8.57 -10.34 6.87
C GLN A 256 9.84 -9.60 7.30
N ARG A 257 10.02 -8.34 6.86
CA ARG A 257 11.19 -7.52 7.21
C ARG A 257 11.28 -7.15 8.70
N LEU A 258 10.28 -7.47 9.48
CA LEU A 258 10.36 -7.36 10.94
C LEU A 258 11.31 -8.40 11.55
N ASP A 259 11.37 -9.60 10.96
CA ASP A 259 12.02 -10.77 11.55
C ASP A 259 13.04 -11.45 10.60
N HIS A 260 13.06 -11.09 9.31
CA HIS A 260 13.84 -11.78 8.27
C HIS A 260 14.68 -10.82 7.43
N GLU A 261 15.70 -11.36 6.77
CA GLU A 261 16.56 -10.62 5.84
C GLU A 261 15.85 -10.33 4.50
N VAL A 262 16.44 -9.43 3.70
CA VAL A 262 15.85 -8.94 2.44
C VAL A 262 15.52 -10.07 1.45
N PRO A 263 16.41 -11.02 1.15
CA PRO A 263 16.11 -12.07 0.17
C PRO A 263 14.90 -12.93 0.58
N GLU A 264 14.84 -13.34 1.83
CA GLU A 264 13.73 -14.16 2.37
C GLU A 264 12.42 -13.39 2.35
N SER A 265 12.46 -12.12 2.77
CA SER A 265 11.30 -11.23 2.79
C SER A 265 10.76 -10.97 1.39
N LEU A 266 11.65 -10.83 0.40
CA LEU A 266 11.28 -10.59 -1.00
C LEU A 266 10.65 -11.84 -1.63
N LYS A 267 11.22 -13.02 -1.41
CA LYS A 267 10.66 -14.31 -1.84
C LYS A 267 9.26 -14.52 -1.25
N PHE A 268 9.11 -14.25 0.05
CA PHE A 268 7.82 -14.37 0.72
C PHE A 268 6.77 -13.43 0.11
N ALA A 269 7.13 -12.17 -0.10
CA ALA A 269 6.24 -11.19 -0.70
C ALA A 269 5.81 -11.60 -2.12
N ALA A 270 6.75 -12.09 -2.94
CA ALA A 270 6.47 -12.57 -4.28
C ALA A 270 5.54 -13.80 -4.28
N ALA A 271 5.75 -14.75 -3.38
CA ALA A 271 4.89 -15.93 -3.24
C ALA A 271 3.46 -15.55 -2.80
N LEU A 272 3.34 -14.69 -1.78
CA LEU A 272 2.04 -14.26 -1.25
C LEU A 272 1.24 -13.49 -2.30
N VAL A 273 1.87 -12.50 -2.95
CA VAL A 273 1.16 -11.70 -3.97
C VAL A 273 0.78 -12.52 -5.18
N SER A 274 1.57 -13.55 -5.52
CA SER A 274 1.22 -14.49 -6.60
C SER A 274 -0.09 -15.22 -6.32
N ILE A 275 -0.28 -15.69 -5.09
CA ILE A 275 -1.54 -16.31 -4.66
C ILE A 275 -2.69 -15.27 -4.72
N LYS A 276 -2.45 -14.08 -4.21
CA LYS A 276 -3.43 -13.00 -4.19
C LYS A 276 -3.89 -12.62 -5.59
N MET A 277 -3.00 -12.54 -6.57
CA MET A 277 -3.33 -12.19 -7.95
C MET A 277 -4.26 -13.20 -8.65
N GLU A 278 -4.33 -14.43 -8.17
CA GLU A 278 -5.21 -15.46 -8.70
C GLU A 278 -6.69 -15.28 -8.30
N THR A 279 -6.97 -14.43 -7.29
CA THR A 279 -8.34 -14.21 -6.78
C THR A 279 -8.64 -12.72 -6.61
N PRO A 280 -9.80 -12.22 -7.09
CA PRO A 280 -10.24 -10.84 -6.86
C PRO A 280 -10.41 -10.51 -5.37
N GLY A 281 -10.20 -9.23 -5.01
CA GLY A 281 -10.32 -8.72 -3.64
C GLY A 281 -8.99 -8.74 -2.88
N PRO A 282 -8.99 -8.44 -1.57
CA PRO A 282 -7.84 -8.55 -0.70
C PRO A 282 -7.33 -9.99 -0.59
N PHE A 283 -6.09 -10.17 -0.10
CA PHE A 283 -5.54 -11.50 0.17
C PHE A 283 -6.41 -12.26 1.17
N CYS A 284 -6.91 -13.44 0.78
CA CYS A 284 -7.75 -14.30 1.61
C CYS A 284 -7.10 -15.66 1.96
N GLY A 285 -5.86 -15.90 1.47
CA GLY A 285 -5.10 -17.11 1.77
C GLY A 285 -4.57 -17.16 3.21
N THR A 286 -3.88 -18.24 3.52
CA THR A 286 -3.25 -18.50 4.82
C THR A 286 -1.72 -18.45 4.73
N LEU A 287 -1.05 -18.37 5.88
CA LEU A 287 0.40 -18.49 5.95
C LEU A 287 0.91 -19.84 5.38
N ASP A 288 0.14 -20.92 5.56
CA ASP A 288 0.52 -22.25 5.05
C ASP A 288 0.41 -22.31 3.52
N ASP A 289 -0.56 -21.63 2.91
CA ASP A 289 -0.63 -21.49 1.45
C ASP A 289 0.63 -20.80 0.90
N VAL A 290 1.09 -19.74 1.59
CA VAL A 290 2.32 -19.03 1.20
C VAL A 290 3.55 -19.92 1.37
N LYS A 291 3.67 -20.64 2.50
CA LYS A 291 4.78 -21.60 2.72
C LYS A 291 4.80 -22.70 1.67
N LYS A 292 3.64 -23.20 1.26
CA LYS A 292 3.52 -24.19 0.18
C LYS A 292 4.01 -23.61 -1.14
N ARG A 293 3.54 -22.41 -1.53
CA ARG A 293 3.97 -21.72 -2.76
C ARG A 293 5.49 -21.45 -2.76
N LEU A 294 6.06 -21.06 -1.63
CA LEU A 294 7.50 -20.87 -1.47
C LEU A 294 8.28 -22.15 -1.82
N LYS A 295 7.88 -23.29 -1.27
CA LYS A 295 8.54 -24.58 -1.54
C LYS A 295 8.43 -25.02 -3.01
N GLU A 296 7.29 -24.74 -3.65
CA GLU A 296 7.01 -25.21 -5.03
C GLU A 296 7.62 -24.33 -6.10
N LYS A 297 7.76 -23.02 -5.87
CA LYS A 297 8.04 -22.03 -6.93
C LYS A 297 9.16 -21.04 -6.62
N HIS A 298 9.63 -20.96 -5.38
CA HIS A 298 10.63 -19.97 -4.94
C HIS A 298 11.78 -20.61 -4.10
N SER A 299 11.99 -21.91 -4.27
CA SER A 299 13.07 -22.67 -3.59
C SER A 299 14.46 -22.32 -4.11
#